data_267be5dbbc1e0e38a738d2cd6ef93f80
#
_entry.id   267be5dbbc1e0e38a738d2cd6ef93f80
#
_cell.length_a   1.000
_cell.length_b   1.000
_cell.length_c   1.000
_cell.angle_alpha   90.00
_cell.angle_beta   90.00
_cell.angle_gamma   90.00
#
_symmetry.space_group_name_H-M   'P 1'
#
loop_
_entity.id
_entity.type
_entity.pdbx_description
1 polymer ?
#
loop_
_entity_poly.entity_id
_entity_poly.type
_entity_poly.pdbx_seq_one_letter_code
_entity_poly.pdbx_strand_id
1 'polypeptide(L)'
;PTVLSGERKRSLRVLDWVIDSIRSGKHGEGSRLPTERELADWCGVSRASVREALSILSALDIVDRRVGDGTYVKSCDEQLLSLTLDLIRGESPLEDVFELQRILEVGMAEIAARAMTPAQIGEVEAALVEMEEAARTSDTDRYFAADRRFHHAVSRATGNRLLERQVQSLIDQMDRPLWRRVKGYFIRSQAEYVSRSLADHRRLVAAFRNRDTAAARRVMEDHFERVREEIFGER
;
A
#
# COMPACT_ATOMS: atom_id res chain seq x y z
N PRO A 1 -0.76 6.39 -21.53
CA PRO A 1 -1.57 6.46 -20.32
C PRO A 1 -2.83 5.59 -20.37
N THR A 2 -3.50 5.49 -21.52
CA THR A 2 -4.84 4.85 -21.66
C THR A 2 -4.82 3.31 -21.66
N VAL A 3 -3.69 2.66 -21.86
CA VAL A 3 -3.58 1.19 -22.00
C VAL A 3 -3.64 0.51 -20.62
N LEU A 4 -3.05 1.10 -19.59
CA LEU A 4 -3.05 0.53 -18.23
C LEU A 4 -4.46 0.52 -17.60
N SER A 5 -5.31 1.51 -17.91
CA SER A 5 -6.70 1.56 -17.42
C SER A 5 -7.57 0.43 -17.99
N GLY A 6 -7.30 -0.02 -19.22
CA GLY A 6 -8.04 -1.12 -19.86
C GLY A 6 -7.67 -2.51 -19.35
N GLU A 7 -6.40 -2.75 -19.01
CA GLU A 7 -5.95 -4.03 -18.43
C GLU A 7 -6.43 -4.18 -16.98
N ARG A 8 -6.33 -3.14 -16.18
CA ARG A 8 -6.86 -3.13 -14.81
C ARG A 8 -8.36 -3.46 -14.77
N LYS A 9 -9.18 -2.86 -15.64
CA LYS A 9 -10.61 -3.20 -15.76
C LYS A 9 -10.87 -4.66 -16.14
N ARG A 10 -9.93 -5.32 -16.82
CA ARG A 10 -10.08 -6.74 -17.19
C ARG A 10 -9.69 -7.68 -16.05
N SER A 11 -8.61 -7.38 -15.30
CA SER A 11 -8.24 -8.17 -14.11
C SER A 11 -9.30 -8.04 -13.01
N LEU A 12 -9.97 -6.88 -12.88
CA LEU A 12 -11.09 -6.68 -11.95
C LEU A 12 -12.22 -7.70 -12.15
N ARG A 13 -12.59 -8.03 -13.39
CA ARG A 13 -13.64 -9.04 -13.67
C ARG A 13 -13.28 -10.41 -13.13
N VAL A 14 -12.02 -10.78 -13.18
CA VAL A 14 -11.54 -12.06 -12.63
C VAL A 14 -11.58 -12.03 -11.12
N LEU A 15 -11.15 -10.94 -10.52
CA LEU A 15 -11.19 -10.74 -9.07
C LEU A 15 -12.62 -10.83 -8.54
N ASP A 16 -13.55 -10.08 -9.14
CA ASP A 16 -14.98 -10.15 -8.81
C ASP A 16 -15.51 -11.59 -8.92
N TRP A 17 -15.25 -12.26 -10.05
CA TRP A 17 -15.71 -13.63 -10.26
C TRP A 17 -15.19 -14.61 -9.20
N VAL A 18 -13.90 -14.55 -8.88
CA VAL A 18 -13.29 -15.45 -7.89
C VAL A 18 -13.87 -15.18 -6.50
N ILE A 19 -13.93 -13.91 -6.08
CA ILE A 19 -14.45 -13.55 -4.76
C ILE A 19 -15.93 -13.92 -4.63
N ASP A 20 -16.76 -13.64 -5.64
CA ASP A 20 -18.19 -14.01 -5.64
C ASP A 20 -18.37 -15.53 -5.61
N SER A 21 -17.50 -16.29 -6.29
CA SER A 21 -17.54 -17.75 -6.26
C SER A 21 -17.17 -18.34 -4.89
N ILE A 22 -16.29 -17.68 -4.15
CA ILE A 22 -15.94 -18.04 -2.77
C ILE A 22 -17.10 -17.68 -1.83
N ARG A 23 -17.63 -16.46 -1.91
CA ARG A 23 -18.73 -15.95 -1.09
C ARG A 23 -20.01 -16.76 -1.25
N SER A 24 -20.32 -17.16 -2.47
CA SER A 24 -21.49 -18.02 -2.74
C SER A 24 -21.32 -19.47 -2.30
N GLY A 25 -20.16 -19.84 -1.78
CA GLY A 25 -19.83 -21.20 -1.37
C GLY A 25 -19.58 -22.18 -2.55
N LYS A 26 -19.52 -21.67 -3.79
CA LYS A 26 -19.20 -22.48 -4.97
C LYS A 26 -17.77 -23.04 -4.90
N HIS A 27 -16.84 -22.26 -4.35
CA HIS A 27 -15.47 -22.67 -4.08
C HIS A 27 -15.15 -22.38 -2.61
N GLY A 28 -15.14 -23.43 -1.79
CA GLY A 28 -14.78 -23.34 -0.37
C GLY A 28 -13.28 -23.42 -0.16
N GLU A 29 -12.83 -23.23 1.10
CA GLU A 29 -11.43 -23.34 1.47
C GLU A 29 -10.84 -24.71 1.10
N GLY A 30 -9.64 -24.71 0.53
CA GLY A 30 -8.97 -25.89 -0.01
C GLY A 30 -9.47 -26.35 -1.38
N SER A 31 -10.57 -25.81 -1.92
CA SER A 31 -11.05 -26.18 -3.24
C SER A 31 -10.18 -25.60 -4.35
N ARG A 32 -10.10 -26.34 -5.45
CA ARG A 32 -9.37 -25.92 -6.64
C ARG A 32 -10.23 -24.95 -7.47
N LEU A 33 -9.66 -23.81 -7.84
CA LEU A 33 -10.27 -22.88 -8.79
C LEU A 33 -10.13 -23.38 -10.23
N PRO A 34 -10.97 -22.90 -11.15
CA PRO A 34 -10.81 -23.14 -12.57
C PRO A 34 -9.44 -22.73 -13.08
N THR A 35 -9.01 -23.36 -14.18
CA THR A 35 -7.73 -23.05 -14.81
C THR A 35 -7.69 -21.61 -15.33
N GLU A 36 -6.49 -21.07 -15.51
CA GLU A 36 -6.31 -19.73 -16.10
C GLU A 36 -7.01 -19.59 -17.46
N ARG A 37 -7.10 -20.67 -18.23
CA ARG A 37 -7.79 -20.70 -19.52
C ARG A 37 -9.30 -20.56 -19.34
N GLU A 38 -9.88 -21.38 -18.47
CA GLU A 38 -11.32 -21.35 -18.20
C GLU A 38 -11.75 -20.00 -17.63
N LEU A 39 -10.97 -19.44 -16.69
CA LEU A 39 -11.22 -18.09 -16.15
C LEU A 39 -11.13 -17.02 -17.23
N ALA A 40 -10.17 -17.12 -18.15
CA ALA A 40 -10.01 -16.17 -19.26
C ALA A 40 -11.25 -16.23 -20.19
N ASP A 41 -11.71 -17.44 -20.53
CA ASP A 41 -12.87 -17.67 -21.37
C ASP A 41 -14.16 -17.16 -20.70
N TRP A 42 -14.39 -17.48 -19.41
CA TRP A 42 -15.61 -17.08 -18.68
C TRP A 42 -15.68 -15.58 -18.40
N CYS A 43 -14.54 -14.95 -18.08
CA CYS A 43 -14.50 -13.51 -17.80
C CYS A 43 -14.34 -12.65 -19.07
N GLY A 44 -14.10 -13.27 -20.24
CA GLY A 44 -13.87 -12.54 -21.49
C GLY A 44 -12.61 -11.66 -21.45
N VAL A 45 -11.50 -12.19 -20.89
CA VAL A 45 -10.24 -11.46 -20.69
C VAL A 45 -9.04 -12.26 -21.17
N SER A 46 -7.87 -11.62 -21.24
CA SER A 46 -6.62 -12.30 -21.57
C SER A 46 -6.12 -13.18 -20.42
N ARG A 47 -5.35 -14.23 -20.73
CA ARG A 47 -4.67 -15.03 -19.71
C ARG A 47 -3.68 -14.21 -18.86
N ALA A 48 -3.13 -13.13 -19.42
CA ALA A 48 -2.28 -12.20 -18.69
C ALA A 48 -3.08 -11.49 -17.59
N SER A 49 -4.29 -11.00 -17.89
CA SER A 49 -5.18 -10.38 -16.90
C SER A 49 -5.61 -11.37 -15.81
N VAL A 50 -5.83 -12.66 -16.17
CA VAL A 50 -6.11 -13.70 -15.17
C VAL A 50 -4.93 -13.92 -14.24
N ARG A 51 -3.70 -14.03 -14.78
CA ARG A 51 -2.49 -14.20 -13.96
C ARG A 51 -2.26 -13.03 -13.02
N GLU A 52 -2.50 -11.82 -13.47
CA GLU A 52 -2.43 -10.61 -12.64
C GLU A 52 -3.44 -10.69 -11.49
N ALA A 53 -4.71 -10.97 -11.78
CA ALA A 53 -5.75 -11.12 -10.77
C ALA A 53 -5.42 -12.20 -9.74
N LEU A 54 -5.02 -13.39 -10.18
CA LEU A 54 -4.64 -14.48 -9.28
C LEU A 54 -3.38 -14.15 -8.47
N SER A 55 -2.47 -13.33 -9.01
CA SER A 55 -1.29 -12.86 -8.26
C SER A 55 -1.69 -11.90 -7.14
N ILE A 56 -2.64 -11.01 -7.39
CA ILE A 56 -3.21 -10.11 -6.36
C ILE A 56 -3.88 -10.95 -5.26
N LEU A 57 -4.77 -11.88 -5.62
CA LEU A 57 -5.45 -12.74 -4.65
C LEU A 57 -4.47 -13.61 -3.84
N SER A 58 -3.40 -14.08 -4.47
CA SER A 58 -2.36 -14.84 -3.78
C SER A 58 -1.56 -13.98 -2.81
N ALA A 59 -1.26 -12.73 -3.20
CA ALA A 59 -0.56 -11.77 -2.32
C ALA A 59 -1.41 -11.39 -1.10
N LEU A 60 -2.74 -11.38 -1.26
CA LEU A 60 -3.71 -11.13 -0.19
C LEU A 60 -4.05 -12.41 0.62
N ASP A 61 -3.38 -13.53 0.33
CA ASP A 61 -3.61 -14.81 1.00
C ASP A 61 -5.04 -15.39 0.82
N ILE A 62 -5.75 -14.95 -0.21
CA ILE A 62 -7.08 -15.48 -0.56
C ILE A 62 -6.94 -16.80 -1.33
N VAL A 63 -5.92 -16.90 -2.19
CA VAL A 63 -5.65 -18.13 -2.96
C VAL A 63 -4.19 -18.56 -2.81
N ASP A 64 -3.95 -19.86 -3.01
CA ASP A 64 -2.63 -20.50 -3.06
C ASP A 64 -2.36 -21.00 -4.49
N ARG A 65 -1.28 -20.52 -5.11
CA ARG A 65 -0.89 -20.91 -6.47
C ARG A 65 0.22 -21.95 -6.40
N ARG A 66 -0.09 -23.15 -6.85
CA ARG A 66 0.84 -24.29 -6.89
C ARG A 66 1.34 -24.51 -8.32
N VAL A 67 2.63 -24.33 -8.51
CA VAL A 67 3.27 -24.47 -9.83
C VAL A 67 3.00 -25.87 -10.41
N GLY A 68 2.45 -25.93 -11.63
CA GLY A 68 2.14 -27.18 -12.31
C GLY A 68 0.86 -27.92 -11.81
N ASP A 69 0.27 -27.48 -10.73
CA ASP A 69 -0.91 -28.13 -10.13
C ASP A 69 -2.19 -27.29 -10.28
N GLY A 70 -2.15 -26.01 -9.89
CA GLY A 70 -3.31 -25.13 -10.03
C GLY A 70 -3.36 -24.03 -8.97
N THR A 71 -4.54 -23.41 -8.86
CA THR A 71 -4.82 -22.39 -7.86
C THR A 71 -5.92 -22.90 -6.92
N TYR A 72 -5.72 -22.73 -5.62
CA TYR A 72 -6.59 -23.23 -4.57
C TYR A 72 -7.07 -22.10 -3.68
N VAL A 73 -8.31 -22.16 -3.20
CA VAL A 73 -8.82 -21.21 -2.21
C VAL A 73 -8.10 -21.44 -0.89
N LYS A 74 -7.50 -20.39 -0.33
CA LYS A 74 -6.76 -20.41 0.93
C LYS A 74 -7.57 -19.85 2.09
N SER A 75 -8.44 -18.87 1.81
CA SER A 75 -9.24 -18.21 2.85
C SER A 75 -10.63 -17.87 2.32
N CYS A 76 -11.64 -18.14 3.13
CA CYS A 76 -13.02 -17.71 2.94
C CYS A 76 -13.43 -16.63 3.99
N ASP A 77 -12.48 -15.93 4.57
CA ASP A 77 -12.73 -14.85 5.52
C ASP A 77 -13.53 -13.72 4.83
N GLU A 78 -14.79 -13.56 5.24
CA GLU A 78 -15.71 -12.60 4.63
C GLU A 78 -15.23 -11.15 4.79
N GLN A 79 -14.58 -10.82 5.90
CA GLN A 79 -14.03 -9.48 6.12
C GLN A 79 -12.88 -9.20 5.15
N LEU A 80 -12.00 -10.17 4.94
CA LEU A 80 -10.90 -10.07 3.96
C LEU A 80 -11.44 -9.95 2.53
N LEU A 81 -12.43 -10.77 2.16
CA LEU A 81 -13.05 -10.75 0.84
C LEU A 81 -13.77 -9.41 0.57
N SER A 82 -14.54 -8.91 1.56
CA SER A 82 -15.22 -7.61 1.43
C SER A 82 -14.25 -6.47 1.24
N LEU A 83 -13.27 -6.34 2.13
CA LEU A 83 -12.25 -5.29 2.04
C LEU A 83 -11.45 -5.36 0.74
N THR A 84 -11.22 -6.57 0.21
CA THR A 84 -10.55 -6.74 -1.08
C THR A 84 -11.42 -6.21 -2.22
N LEU A 85 -12.72 -6.50 -2.21
CA LEU A 85 -13.65 -5.96 -3.21
C LEU A 85 -13.75 -4.44 -3.14
N ASP A 86 -13.89 -3.87 -1.95
CA ASP A 86 -13.98 -2.43 -1.75
C ASP A 86 -12.72 -1.73 -2.27
N LEU A 87 -11.53 -2.29 -1.99
CA LEU A 87 -10.25 -1.78 -2.50
C LEU A 87 -10.20 -1.81 -4.04
N ILE A 88 -10.68 -2.92 -4.63
CA ILE A 88 -10.68 -3.14 -6.07
C ILE A 88 -11.66 -2.19 -6.79
N ARG A 89 -12.81 -1.91 -6.19
CA ARG A 89 -13.88 -1.07 -6.75
C ARG A 89 -13.62 0.43 -6.53
N GLY A 90 -12.61 0.80 -5.73
CA GLY A 90 -12.37 2.19 -5.34
C GLY A 90 -13.41 2.71 -4.34
N GLU A 91 -14.10 1.81 -3.66
CA GLU A 91 -15.09 2.09 -2.62
C GLU A 91 -14.50 1.86 -1.22
N SER A 92 -13.18 1.73 -1.14
CA SER A 92 -12.50 1.29 0.07
C SER A 92 -12.42 2.41 1.11
N PRO A 93 -12.83 2.14 2.35
CA PRO A 93 -12.52 3.04 3.47
C PRO A 93 -11.01 3.33 3.63
N LEU A 94 -10.16 2.50 3.00
CA LEU A 94 -8.71 2.70 2.99
C LEU A 94 -8.29 3.89 2.13
N GLU A 95 -8.99 4.18 1.03
CA GLU A 95 -8.72 5.36 0.20
C GLU A 95 -9.07 6.64 0.99
N ASP A 96 -10.20 6.67 1.70
CA ASP A 96 -10.60 7.78 2.56
C ASP A 96 -9.60 8.00 3.71
N VAL A 97 -9.15 6.92 4.36
CA VAL A 97 -8.13 6.97 5.41
C VAL A 97 -6.81 7.51 4.85
N PHE A 98 -6.41 7.04 3.68
CA PHE A 98 -5.20 7.49 3.01
C PHE A 98 -5.28 8.97 2.60
N GLU A 99 -6.44 9.42 2.09
CA GLU A 99 -6.64 10.83 1.73
C GLU A 99 -6.59 11.73 2.95
N LEU A 100 -7.24 11.34 4.04
CA LEU A 100 -7.19 12.09 5.31
C LEU A 100 -5.73 12.13 5.85
N GLN A 101 -5.02 11.02 5.79
CA GLN A 101 -3.62 10.94 6.18
C GLN A 101 -2.77 11.92 5.34
N ARG A 102 -2.93 11.93 4.02
CA ARG A 102 -2.26 12.86 3.11
C ARG A 102 -2.50 14.31 3.50
N ILE A 103 -3.76 14.70 3.72
CA ILE A 103 -4.13 16.07 4.10
C ILE A 103 -3.41 16.51 5.38
N LEU A 104 -3.39 15.63 6.38
CA LEU A 104 -2.76 15.94 7.67
C LEU A 104 -1.23 15.94 7.57
N GLU A 105 -0.64 14.95 6.91
CA GLU A 105 0.82 14.80 6.88
C GLU A 105 1.51 15.83 5.99
N VAL A 106 0.88 16.29 4.92
CA VAL A 106 1.40 17.39 4.11
C VAL A 106 1.50 18.69 4.93
N GLY A 107 0.45 19.04 5.68
CA GLY A 107 0.48 20.18 6.59
C GLY A 107 1.45 20.00 7.76
N MET A 108 1.52 18.77 8.27
CA MET A 108 2.42 18.40 9.37
C MET A 108 3.90 18.53 8.97
N ALA A 109 4.28 18.12 7.76
CA ALA A 109 5.65 18.24 7.27
C ALA A 109 6.12 19.70 7.23
N GLU A 110 5.25 20.62 6.83
CA GLU A 110 5.53 22.07 6.84
C GLU A 110 5.76 22.59 8.26
N ILE A 111 4.90 22.21 9.21
CA ILE A 111 5.03 22.62 10.63
C ILE A 111 6.30 22.03 11.23
N ALA A 112 6.55 20.73 10.99
CA ALA A 112 7.72 20.03 11.51
C ALA A 112 9.03 20.64 11.01
N ALA A 113 9.13 20.97 9.72
CA ALA A 113 10.33 21.58 9.14
C ALA A 113 10.71 22.89 9.85
N ARG A 114 9.71 23.67 10.29
CA ARG A 114 9.93 24.90 11.04
C ARG A 114 10.31 24.65 12.50
N ALA A 115 9.71 23.64 13.14
CA ALA A 115 9.73 23.44 14.60
C ALA A 115 10.77 22.43 15.09
N MET A 116 11.23 21.49 14.24
CA MET A 116 12.13 20.39 14.64
C MET A 116 13.38 20.89 15.36
N THR A 117 13.67 20.26 16.48
CA THR A 117 14.96 20.37 17.17
C THR A 117 16.01 19.46 16.54
N PRO A 118 17.32 19.68 16.74
CA PRO A 118 18.36 18.77 16.26
C PRO A 118 18.16 17.31 16.72
N ALA A 119 17.68 17.10 17.95
CA ALA A 119 17.39 15.76 18.47
C ALA A 119 16.26 15.07 17.69
N GLN A 120 15.18 15.80 17.36
CA GLN A 120 14.06 15.26 16.58
C GLN A 120 14.46 14.99 15.12
N ILE A 121 15.34 15.80 14.55
CA ILE A 121 15.93 15.50 13.23
C ILE A 121 16.70 14.17 13.31
N GLY A 122 17.50 13.96 14.37
CA GLY A 122 18.21 12.70 14.59
C GLY A 122 17.28 11.47 14.69
N GLU A 123 16.10 11.62 15.30
CA GLU A 123 15.11 10.53 15.35
C GLU A 123 14.57 10.18 13.96
N VAL A 124 14.27 11.18 13.14
CA VAL A 124 13.80 10.97 11.75
C VAL A 124 14.90 10.34 10.88
N GLU A 125 16.15 10.79 11.06
CA GLU A 125 17.31 10.22 10.37
C GLU A 125 17.56 8.76 10.76
N ALA A 126 17.46 8.44 12.04
CA ALA A 126 17.59 7.05 12.51
C ALA A 126 16.53 6.13 11.89
N ALA A 127 15.29 6.60 11.78
CA ALA A 127 14.24 5.86 11.10
C ALA A 127 14.54 5.65 9.61
N LEU A 128 15.04 6.67 8.91
CA LEU A 128 15.46 6.57 7.50
C LEU A 128 16.60 5.56 7.31
N VAL A 129 17.64 5.59 8.16
CA VAL A 129 18.73 4.61 8.11
C VAL A 129 18.21 3.19 8.27
N GLU A 130 17.24 2.98 9.14
CA GLU A 130 16.65 1.65 9.33
C GLU A 130 15.78 1.22 8.14
N MET A 131 15.07 2.15 7.47
CA MET A 131 14.38 1.87 6.22
C MET A 131 15.38 1.44 5.13
N GLU A 132 16.51 2.13 5.00
CA GLU A 132 17.56 1.81 4.02
C GLU A 132 18.17 0.41 4.26
N GLU A 133 18.44 0.09 5.52
CA GLU A 133 18.96 -1.24 5.90
C GLU A 133 17.94 -2.35 5.63
N ALA A 134 16.66 -2.12 5.98
CA ALA A 134 15.59 -3.07 5.70
C ALA A 134 15.38 -3.28 4.18
N ALA A 135 15.48 -2.22 3.40
CA ALA A 135 15.41 -2.29 1.93
C ALA A 135 16.58 -3.11 1.36
N ARG A 136 17.79 -2.92 1.85
CA ARG A 136 19.00 -3.64 1.42
C ARG A 136 18.91 -5.16 1.71
N THR A 137 18.24 -5.52 2.80
CA THR A 137 18.03 -6.93 3.22
C THR A 137 16.71 -7.51 2.70
N SER A 138 15.93 -6.73 1.93
CA SER A 138 14.59 -7.10 1.48
C SER A 138 13.63 -7.49 2.61
N ASP A 139 13.84 -6.94 3.81
CA ASP A 139 13.00 -7.13 4.99
C ASP A 139 11.82 -6.14 4.95
N THR A 140 10.73 -6.56 4.33
CA THR A 140 9.54 -5.74 4.11
C THR A 140 8.87 -5.32 5.42
N ASP A 141 8.80 -6.19 6.42
CA ASP A 141 8.16 -5.88 7.70
C ASP A 141 8.97 -4.85 8.48
N ARG A 142 10.28 -5.00 8.51
CA ARG A 142 11.19 -4.03 9.12
C ARG A 142 11.14 -2.68 8.40
N TYR A 143 11.03 -2.70 7.06
CA TYR A 143 10.88 -1.47 6.26
C TYR A 143 9.63 -0.69 6.67
N PHE A 144 8.45 -1.33 6.73
CA PHE A 144 7.22 -0.68 7.15
C PHE A 144 7.23 -0.21 8.60
N ALA A 145 7.85 -0.97 9.48
CA ALA A 145 8.00 -0.56 10.87
C ALA A 145 8.87 0.70 11.00
N ALA A 146 9.91 0.83 10.19
CA ALA A 146 10.78 2.01 10.15
C ALA A 146 10.07 3.22 9.49
N ASP A 147 9.36 3.00 8.37
CA ASP A 147 8.53 4.00 7.69
C ASP A 147 7.49 4.61 8.65
N ARG A 148 6.78 3.78 9.40
CA ARG A 148 5.86 4.22 10.44
C ARG A 148 6.56 5.07 11.51
N ARG A 149 7.72 4.64 12.00
CA ARG A 149 8.49 5.43 12.98
C ARG A 149 8.91 6.78 12.44
N PHE A 150 9.26 6.86 11.16
CA PHE A 150 9.58 8.11 10.48
C PHE A 150 8.39 9.09 10.58
N HIS A 151 7.22 8.69 10.11
CA HIS A 151 6.01 9.51 10.13
C HIS A 151 5.56 9.89 11.56
N HIS A 152 5.70 8.98 12.52
CA HIS A 152 5.44 9.28 13.94
C HIS A 152 6.43 10.33 14.48
N ALA A 153 7.72 10.24 14.15
CA ALA A 153 8.70 11.23 14.58
C ALA A 153 8.40 12.62 14.00
N VAL A 154 7.98 12.68 12.74
CA VAL A 154 7.54 13.94 12.11
C VAL A 154 6.29 14.49 12.81
N SER A 155 5.30 13.65 13.15
CA SER A 155 4.09 14.10 13.84
C SER A 155 4.38 14.69 15.23
N ARG A 156 5.25 14.05 16.00
CA ARG A 156 5.69 14.55 17.32
C ARG A 156 6.40 15.92 17.23
N ALA A 157 7.18 16.12 16.18
CA ALA A 157 7.93 17.35 15.98
C ALA A 157 7.05 18.58 15.74
N THR A 158 5.77 18.40 15.40
CA THR A 158 4.82 19.52 15.29
C THR A 158 4.51 20.18 16.63
N GLY A 159 4.73 19.49 17.76
CA GLY A 159 4.36 19.95 19.10
C GLY A 159 2.84 19.95 19.34
N ASN A 160 2.03 19.60 18.37
CA ASN A 160 0.56 19.54 18.47
C ASN A 160 0.10 18.13 18.83
N ARG A 161 -0.21 17.92 20.14
CA ARG A 161 -0.61 16.61 20.66
C ARG A 161 -1.89 16.06 20.04
N LEU A 162 -2.78 16.91 19.56
CA LEU A 162 -4.01 16.45 18.90
C LEU A 162 -3.68 15.92 17.50
N LEU A 163 -2.91 16.67 16.73
CA LEU A 163 -2.44 16.28 15.41
C LEU A 163 -1.63 14.97 15.48
N GLU A 164 -0.69 14.89 16.44
CA GLU A 164 0.08 13.66 16.71
C GLU A 164 -0.82 12.45 16.88
N ARG A 165 -1.81 12.52 17.80
CA ARG A 165 -2.73 11.39 18.06
C ARG A 165 -3.55 11.00 16.84
N GLN A 166 -4.04 11.99 16.08
CA GLN A 166 -4.85 11.70 14.88
C GLN A 166 -4.03 11.03 13.80
N VAL A 167 -2.84 11.54 13.52
CA VAL A 167 -1.94 10.95 12.53
C VAL A 167 -1.50 9.54 12.95
N GLN A 168 -1.13 9.34 14.23
CA GLN A 168 -0.79 8.01 14.74
C GLN A 168 -1.93 7.01 14.56
N SER A 169 -3.18 7.42 14.88
CA SER A 169 -4.34 6.57 14.69
C SER A 169 -4.56 6.18 13.23
N LEU A 170 -4.33 7.10 12.28
CA LEU A 170 -4.42 6.81 10.85
C LEU A 170 -3.31 5.86 10.39
N ILE A 171 -2.07 6.11 10.81
CA ILE A 171 -0.93 5.24 10.51
C ILE A 171 -1.18 3.82 11.04
N ASP A 172 -1.71 3.68 12.26
CA ASP A 172 -2.03 2.39 12.86
C ASP A 172 -3.15 1.66 12.11
N GLN A 173 -4.13 2.40 11.57
CA GLN A 173 -5.13 1.81 10.68
C GLN A 173 -4.53 1.27 9.38
N MET A 174 -3.51 1.98 8.85
CA MET A 174 -2.75 1.56 7.67
C MET A 174 -1.78 0.40 7.94
N ASP A 175 -1.55 0.03 9.21
CA ASP A 175 -0.74 -1.12 9.63
C ASP A 175 -1.56 -2.41 9.85
N ARG A 176 -2.86 -2.40 9.59
CA ARG A 176 -3.70 -3.59 9.68
C ARG A 176 -3.26 -4.68 8.69
N PRO A 177 -3.50 -5.95 8.98
CA PRO A 177 -3.00 -7.07 8.18
C PRO A 177 -3.29 -6.97 6.67
N LEU A 178 -4.49 -6.54 6.29
CA LEU A 178 -4.85 -6.37 4.89
C LEU A 178 -3.99 -5.30 4.21
N TRP A 179 -3.82 -4.14 4.86
CA TRP A 179 -3.04 -3.04 4.30
C TRP A 179 -1.56 -3.39 4.15
N ARG A 180 -1.00 -4.10 5.14
CA ARG A 180 0.34 -4.66 5.04
C ARG A 180 0.50 -5.61 3.84
N ARG A 181 -0.50 -6.46 3.58
CA ARG A 181 -0.50 -7.36 2.42
C ARG A 181 -0.55 -6.58 1.10
N VAL A 182 -1.43 -5.58 1.02
CA VAL A 182 -1.53 -4.69 -0.16
C VAL A 182 -0.20 -3.98 -0.41
N LYS A 183 0.33 -3.26 0.58
CA LYS A 183 1.64 -2.60 0.47
C LYS A 183 2.76 -3.61 0.13
N GLY A 184 2.79 -4.77 0.80
CA GLY A 184 3.77 -5.82 0.54
C GLY A 184 3.71 -6.39 -0.88
N TYR A 185 2.52 -6.46 -1.48
CA TYR A 185 2.38 -6.83 -2.89
C TYR A 185 3.04 -5.78 -3.80
N PHE A 186 2.74 -4.49 -3.61
CA PHE A 186 3.32 -3.42 -4.43
C PHE A 186 4.84 -3.33 -4.28
N ILE A 187 5.37 -3.46 -3.08
CA ILE A 187 6.83 -3.50 -2.85
C ILE A 187 7.50 -4.65 -3.62
N ARG A 188 6.89 -5.83 -3.62
CA ARG A 188 7.46 -7.00 -4.32
C ARG A 188 7.25 -6.98 -5.82
N SER A 189 6.16 -6.36 -6.29
CA SER A 189 5.82 -6.31 -7.73
C SER A 189 6.46 -5.14 -8.48
N GLN A 190 6.86 -4.09 -7.76
CA GLN A 190 7.45 -2.87 -8.34
C GLN A 190 8.83 -2.62 -7.74
N ALA A 191 9.87 -3.06 -8.45
CA ALA A 191 11.26 -2.93 -8.00
C ALA A 191 11.69 -1.48 -7.67
N GLU A 192 11.01 -0.49 -8.25
CA GLU A 192 11.29 0.93 -8.06
C GLU A 192 10.54 1.55 -6.86
N TYR A 193 9.49 0.90 -6.34
CA TYR A 193 8.69 1.46 -5.24
C TYR A 193 9.54 1.88 -4.04
N VAL A 194 10.34 0.95 -3.52
CA VAL A 194 11.18 1.20 -2.35
C VAL A 194 12.23 2.27 -2.62
N SER A 195 12.86 2.25 -3.80
CA SER A 195 13.90 3.22 -4.16
C SER A 195 13.34 4.65 -4.27
N ARG A 196 12.14 4.81 -4.85
CA ARG A 196 11.45 6.09 -4.95
C ARG A 196 11.00 6.59 -3.57
N SER A 197 10.40 5.70 -2.77
CA SER A 197 9.99 6.04 -1.40
C SER A 197 11.20 6.52 -0.56
N LEU A 198 12.33 5.80 -0.59
CA LEU A 198 13.55 6.21 0.10
C LEU A 198 14.10 7.56 -0.41
N ALA A 199 14.01 7.82 -1.72
CA ALA A 199 14.43 9.10 -2.29
C ALA A 199 13.61 10.27 -1.71
N ASP A 200 12.29 10.09 -1.56
CA ASP A 200 11.43 11.11 -0.97
C ASP A 200 11.73 11.33 0.51
N HIS A 201 11.94 10.26 1.28
CA HIS A 201 12.30 10.36 2.69
C HIS A 201 13.64 11.09 2.90
N ARG A 202 14.65 10.84 2.03
CA ARG A 202 15.90 11.59 2.03
C ARG A 202 15.69 13.09 1.75
N ARG A 203 14.82 13.41 0.78
CA ARG A 203 14.47 14.80 0.44
C ARG A 203 13.73 15.48 1.60
N LEU A 204 12.85 14.77 2.31
CA LEU A 204 12.18 15.27 3.52
C LEU A 204 13.19 15.58 4.63
N VAL A 205 14.11 14.66 4.92
CA VAL A 205 15.18 14.90 5.92
C VAL A 205 16.01 16.11 5.55
N ALA A 206 16.40 16.26 4.29
CA ALA A 206 17.13 17.44 3.83
C ALA A 206 16.34 18.74 4.03
N ALA A 207 15.02 18.72 3.73
CA ALA A 207 14.15 19.87 3.96
C ALA A 207 14.03 20.22 5.45
N PHE A 208 13.92 19.21 6.34
CA PHE A 208 13.89 19.42 7.79
C PHE A 208 15.19 20.02 8.33
N ARG A 209 16.34 19.51 7.89
CA ARG A 209 17.67 20.07 8.25
C ARG A 209 17.81 21.54 7.86
N ASN A 210 17.33 21.87 6.67
CA ASN A 210 17.42 23.21 6.11
C ASN A 210 16.28 24.15 6.57
N ARG A 211 15.33 23.66 7.37
CA ARG A 211 14.10 24.37 7.75
C ARG A 211 13.31 24.90 6.55
N ASP A 212 13.40 24.18 5.42
CA ASP A 212 12.68 24.53 4.19
C ASP A 212 11.26 23.96 4.23
N THR A 213 10.35 24.77 4.76
CA THR A 213 8.94 24.40 4.94
C THR A 213 8.25 24.15 3.60
N ALA A 214 8.60 24.93 2.58
CA ALA A 214 8.01 24.79 1.25
C ALA A 214 8.48 23.50 0.55
N ALA A 215 9.76 23.15 0.68
CA ALA A 215 10.26 21.87 0.17
C ALA A 215 9.66 20.69 0.93
N ALA A 216 9.58 20.74 2.26
CA ALA A 216 9.00 19.68 3.07
C ALA A 216 7.53 19.40 2.66
N ARG A 217 6.73 20.45 2.49
CA ARG A 217 5.35 20.35 2.01
C ARG A 217 5.28 19.69 0.64
N ARG A 218 6.01 20.20 -0.35
CA ARG A 218 5.99 19.67 -1.72
C ARG A 218 6.41 18.20 -1.78
N VAL A 219 7.51 17.86 -1.11
CA VAL A 219 8.02 16.49 -1.12
C VAL A 219 7.02 15.52 -0.49
N MET A 220 6.35 15.90 0.61
CA MET A 220 5.33 15.07 1.24
C MET A 220 4.11 14.92 0.33
N GLU A 221 3.70 15.99 -0.36
CA GLU A 221 2.59 15.96 -1.32
C GLU A 221 2.90 15.02 -2.50
N ASP A 222 4.08 15.17 -3.13
CA ASP A 222 4.56 14.31 -4.22
C ASP A 222 4.65 12.84 -3.78
N HIS A 223 5.12 12.59 -2.55
CA HIS A 223 5.21 11.26 -1.96
C HIS A 223 3.84 10.59 -1.86
N PHE A 224 2.86 11.28 -1.27
CA PHE A 224 1.51 10.73 -1.14
C PHE A 224 0.81 10.56 -2.48
N GLU A 225 0.97 11.50 -3.42
CA GLU A 225 0.37 11.38 -4.75
C GLU A 225 0.91 10.15 -5.48
N ARG A 226 2.21 9.95 -5.48
CA ARG A 226 2.84 8.77 -6.08
C ARG A 226 2.38 7.47 -5.41
N VAL A 227 2.35 7.40 -4.06
CA VAL A 227 1.85 6.22 -3.34
C VAL A 227 0.38 5.95 -3.67
N ARG A 228 -0.43 7.01 -3.81
CA ARG A 228 -1.82 6.89 -4.22
C ARG A 228 -1.96 6.26 -5.62
N GLU A 229 -1.21 6.79 -6.60
CA GLU A 229 -1.22 6.27 -7.97
C GLU A 229 -0.76 4.80 -8.04
N GLU A 230 0.28 4.46 -7.29
CA GLU A 230 0.83 3.11 -7.25
C GLU A 230 -0.15 2.10 -6.61
N ILE A 231 -0.87 2.49 -5.55
CA ILE A 231 -1.76 1.58 -4.80
C ILE A 231 -3.19 1.59 -5.35
N PHE A 232 -3.77 2.77 -5.59
CA PHE A 232 -5.17 2.90 -6.02
C PHE A 232 -5.32 3.12 -7.53
N GLY A 233 -4.24 3.50 -8.24
CA GLY A 233 -4.22 3.82 -9.66
C GLY A 233 -4.58 5.27 -9.98
N GLU A 234 -4.43 5.64 -11.24
CA GLU A 234 -4.87 6.95 -11.75
C GLU A 234 -6.40 7.07 -11.67
N ARG A 235 -6.90 8.22 -11.21
CA ARG A 235 -8.33 8.56 -11.26
C ARG A 235 -8.79 8.82 -12.69
#